data_6520099922c052bba0962a7676516bf6
#
_entry.id   6520099922c052bba0962a7676516bf6
#
_cell.length_a   1.000
_cell.length_b   1.000
_cell.length_c   1.000
_cell.angle_alpha   90.00
_cell.angle_beta   90.00
_cell.angle_gamma   90.00
#
_symmetry.space_group_name_H-M   'P 1'
#
loop_
_entity.id
_entity.type
_entity.pdbx_description
1 polymer ?
#
loop_
_entity_poly.entity_id
_entity_poly.type
_entity_poly.pdbx_seq_one_letter_code
_entity_poly.pdbx_strand_id
1 'polypeptide(L)'
;MEHSQNPLCRPFDFAGNPRHGILLVHGFTATPGTMLPLGKALAQRGYRVKGILLPGHGTTVDDMEHRRWPEWIGAVQDGFDQLSQECERVSVVGLSMGGTLALLLAQTRPVYRAVPICAALRVRNRASRFASLIWPVMRYHTDSHHPSYGEFLAEYNACYDRTPVRSVA
;
A
#
# COMPACT_ATOMS: atom_id res chain seq x y z
N MET A 1 0.52 3.35 21.62
CA MET A 1 1.46 2.26 21.25
C MET A 1 2.17 2.71 19.97
N GLU A 2 3.49 2.59 19.92
CA GLU A 2 4.21 2.85 18.67
C GLU A 2 3.75 1.82 17.63
N HIS A 3 3.17 2.28 16.53
CA HIS A 3 2.70 1.43 15.43
C HIS A 3 3.82 0.55 14.84
N SER A 4 5.08 0.94 14.99
CA SER A 4 6.25 0.19 14.55
C SER A 4 6.42 -1.20 15.19
N GLN A 5 5.80 -1.43 16.36
CA GLN A 5 5.84 -2.74 17.05
C GLN A 5 4.71 -3.69 16.62
N ASN A 6 3.69 -3.19 15.90
CA ASN A 6 2.59 -4.04 15.44
C ASN A 6 3.07 -4.97 14.32
N PRO A 7 2.92 -6.30 14.45
CA PRO A 7 3.31 -7.26 13.40
C PRO A 7 2.63 -6.99 12.04
N LEU A 8 1.43 -6.42 12.04
CA LEU A 8 0.70 -6.07 10.82
C LEU A 8 1.32 -4.90 10.04
N CYS A 9 2.18 -4.10 10.69
CA CYS A 9 2.92 -3.01 10.05
C CYS A 9 4.23 -3.49 9.42
N ARG A 10 4.58 -4.77 9.55
CA ARG A 10 5.83 -5.30 9.01
C ARG A 10 5.65 -5.80 7.57
N PRO A 11 6.63 -5.58 6.69
CA PRO A 11 6.67 -6.28 5.42
C PRO A 11 6.73 -7.78 5.66
N PHE A 12 6.23 -8.56 4.71
CA PHE A 12 6.33 -10.01 4.75
C PHE A 12 6.92 -10.55 3.46
N ASP A 13 7.56 -11.71 3.58
CA ASP A 13 8.29 -12.35 2.52
C ASP A 13 8.10 -13.87 2.62
N PHE A 14 7.43 -14.48 1.64
CA PHE A 14 7.15 -15.90 1.60
C PHE A 14 7.93 -16.55 0.46
N ALA A 15 8.80 -17.48 0.81
CA ALA A 15 9.49 -18.31 -0.15
C ALA A 15 8.50 -19.10 -1.03
N GLY A 16 8.89 -19.37 -2.26
CA GLY A 16 8.07 -20.11 -3.22
C GLY A 16 8.82 -20.42 -4.49
N ASN A 17 8.11 -20.90 -5.52
CA ASN A 17 8.69 -21.22 -6.80
C ASN A 17 9.19 -19.94 -7.51
N PRO A 18 10.48 -19.87 -7.91
CA PRO A 18 11.04 -18.71 -8.60
C PRO A 18 10.46 -18.46 -10.00
N ARG A 19 9.67 -19.36 -10.53
CA ARG A 19 8.98 -19.15 -11.81
C ARG A 19 8.07 -17.93 -11.78
N HIS A 20 7.46 -17.60 -10.63
CA HIS A 20 6.48 -16.53 -10.57
C HIS A 20 6.50 -15.84 -9.19
N GLY A 21 7.05 -14.63 -9.17
CA GLY A 21 7.00 -13.71 -8.05
C GLY A 21 5.72 -12.86 -8.06
N ILE A 22 5.19 -12.58 -6.87
CA ILE A 22 4.02 -11.70 -6.70
C ILE A 22 4.37 -10.64 -5.67
N LEU A 23 4.37 -9.38 -6.11
CA LEU A 23 4.51 -8.22 -5.24
C LEU A 23 3.13 -7.74 -4.80
N LEU A 24 2.94 -7.58 -3.50
CA LEU A 24 1.70 -7.09 -2.88
C LEU A 24 1.89 -5.69 -2.32
N VAL A 25 1.02 -4.76 -2.72
CA VAL A 25 1.08 -3.35 -2.37
C VAL A 25 -0.21 -2.92 -1.69
N HIS A 26 -0.12 -2.46 -0.44
CA HIS A 26 -1.28 -2.01 0.34
C HIS A 26 -1.78 -0.62 -0.07
N GLY A 27 -2.93 -0.20 0.46
CA GLY A 27 -3.56 1.08 0.22
C GLY A 27 -2.99 2.23 1.07
N PHE A 28 -3.48 3.44 0.79
CA PHE A 28 -3.17 4.63 1.59
C PHE A 28 -3.66 4.46 3.03
N THR A 29 -2.90 4.90 4.00
CA THR A 29 -3.11 4.73 5.45
C THR A 29 -3.19 3.28 5.94
N ALA A 30 -3.11 2.31 5.05
CA ALA A 30 -3.09 0.89 5.37
C ALA A 30 -1.65 0.37 5.66
N THR A 31 -1.51 -0.93 5.87
CA THR A 31 -0.25 -1.60 6.13
C THR A 31 -0.16 -2.92 5.35
N PRO A 32 0.99 -3.60 5.29
CA PRO A 32 1.10 -4.92 4.68
C PRO A 32 0.12 -5.95 5.27
N GLY A 33 -0.30 -5.76 6.52
CA GLY A 33 -1.31 -6.59 7.17
C GLY A 33 -2.59 -6.75 6.36
N THR A 34 -3.04 -5.70 5.65
CA THR A 34 -4.25 -5.78 4.80
C THR A 34 -4.09 -6.73 3.62
N MET A 35 -2.87 -6.96 3.16
CA MET A 35 -2.55 -7.86 2.05
C MET A 35 -2.09 -9.25 2.53
N LEU A 36 -1.86 -9.42 3.82
CA LEU A 36 -1.32 -10.65 4.41
C LEU A 36 -2.20 -11.89 4.16
N PRO A 37 -3.54 -11.84 4.27
CA PRO A 37 -4.38 -13.00 3.96
C PRO A 37 -4.22 -13.47 2.51
N LEU A 38 -4.21 -12.53 1.56
CA LEU A 38 -3.95 -12.83 0.15
C LEU A 38 -2.54 -13.38 -0.04
N GLY A 39 -1.54 -12.77 0.61
CA GLY A 39 -0.15 -13.23 0.55
C GLY A 39 0.00 -14.67 1.02
N LYS A 40 -0.60 -15.04 2.14
CA LYS A 40 -0.61 -16.41 2.66
C LYS A 40 -1.28 -17.39 1.68
N ALA A 41 -2.45 -17.02 1.12
CA ALA A 41 -3.17 -17.86 0.18
C ALA A 41 -2.39 -18.10 -1.13
N LEU A 42 -1.65 -17.10 -1.60
CA LEU A 42 -0.78 -17.24 -2.78
C LEU A 42 0.46 -18.08 -2.46
N ALA A 43 1.08 -17.88 -1.31
CA ALA A 43 2.23 -18.68 -0.87
C ALA A 43 1.86 -20.17 -0.71
N GLN A 44 0.68 -20.48 -0.16
CA GLN A 44 0.16 -21.84 -0.08
C GLN A 44 -0.03 -22.50 -1.45
N ARG A 45 -0.18 -21.71 -2.51
CA ARG A 45 -0.23 -22.18 -3.90
C ARG A 45 1.15 -22.27 -4.56
N GLY A 46 2.21 -22.05 -3.80
CA GLY A 46 3.58 -22.19 -4.23
C GLY A 46 4.19 -20.95 -4.91
N TYR A 47 3.51 -19.80 -4.92
CA TYR A 47 4.08 -18.56 -5.44
C TYR A 47 5.14 -17.98 -4.50
N ARG A 48 6.19 -17.36 -5.07
CA ARG A 48 7.10 -16.48 -4.36
C ARG A 48 6.37 -15.16 -4.10
N VAL A 49 6.16 -14.76 -2.84
CA VAL A 49 5.30 -13.61 -2.51
C VAL A 49 6.02 -12.63 -1.60
N LYS A 50 5.97 -11.35 -1.93
CA LYS A 50 6.53 -10.25 -1.14
C LYS A 50 5.47 -9.18 -0.91
N GLY A 51 5.20 -8.84 0.35
CA GLY A 51 4.38 -7.70 0.75
C GLY A 51 5.24 -6.59 1.32
N ILE A 52 5.22 -5.42 0.70
CA ILE A 52 6.04 -4.28 1.09
C ILE A 52 5.29 -3.32 2.01
N LEU A 53 6.04 -2.60 2.83
CA LEU A 53 5.54 -1.45 3.59
C LEU A 53 5.94 -0.17 2.85
N LEU A 54 4.96 0.66 2.50
CA LEU A 54 5.20 1.95 1.86
C LEU A 54 5.72 2.97 2.87
N PRO A 55 6.65 3.89 2.48
CA PRO A 55 7.16 4.93 3.35
C PRO A 55 6.07 5.74 4.05
N GLY A 56 6.26 6.01 5.34
CA GLY A 56 5.31 6.75 6.18
C GLY A 56 4.11 5.94 6.67
N HIS A 57 3.92 4.70 6.20
CA HIS A 57 2.85 3.82 6.66
C HIS A 57 3.34 2.96 7.85
N GLY A 58 2.43 2.63 8.77
CA GLY A 58 2.77 1.88 9.98
C GLY A 58 3.68 2.64 10.94
N THR A 59 3.80 3.95 10.80
CA THR A 59 4.61 4.84 11.64
C THR A 59 3.72 5.84 12.39
N THR A 60 3.95 7.14 12.25
CA THR A 60 3.13 8.19 12.84
C THR A 60 2.42 9.00 11.75
N VAL A 61 1.34 9.69 12.12
CA VAL A 61 0.63 10.61 11.21
C VAL A 61 1.56 11.73 10.74
N ASP A 62 2.46 12.20 11.61
CA ASP A 62 3.44 13.23 11.28
C ASP A 62 4.46 12.72 10.25
N ASP A 63 4.94 11.49 10.35
CA ASP A 63 5.82 10.89 9.32
C ASP A 63 5.08 10.77 7.98
N MET A 64 3.83 10.30 7.99
CA MET A 64 2.99 10.23 6.80
C MET A 64 2.82 11.60 6.13
N GLU A 65 2.62 12.68 6.90
CA GLU A 65 2.44 14.03 6.38
C GLU A 65 3.61 14.51 5.52
N HIS A 66 4.82 14.03 5.81
CA HIS A 66 6.04 14.38 5.08
C HIS A 66 6.29 13.53 3.83
N ARG A 67 5.55 12.44 3.65
CA ARG A 67 5.73 11.54 2.51
C ARG A 67 5.00 12.01 1.26
N ARG A 68 5.56 11.64 0.10
CA ARG A 68 5.04 12.00 -1.22
C ARG A 68 5.00 10.78 -2.13
N TRP A 69 4.12 10.83 -3.12
CA TRP A 69 3.90 9.72 -4.05
C TRP A 69 5.18 9.22 -4.78
N PRO A 70 6.21 10.05 -5.07
CA PRO A 70 7.46 9.53 -5.66
C PRO A 70 8.21 8.56 -4.74
N GLU A 71 8.12 8.74 -3.42
CA GLU A 71 8.70 7.81 -2.45
C GLU A 71 7.95 6.46 -2.47
N TRP A 72 6.63 6.51 -2.61
CA TRP A 72 5.82 5.30 -2.65
C TRP A 72 6.05 4.49 -3.93
N ILE A 73 6.08 5.15 -5.11
CA ILE A 73 6.38 4.43 -6.35
C ILE A 73 7.83 3.92 -6.36
N GLY A 74 8.78 4.66 -5.77
CA GLY A 74 10.15 4.18 -5.57
C GLY A 74 10.21 2.88 -4.78
N ALA A 75 9.52 2.80 -3.63
CA ALA A 75 9.46 1.59 -2.83
C ALA A 75 8.82 0.40 -3.59
N VAL A 76 7.82 0.66 -4.45
CA VAL A 76 7.22 -0.38 -5.29
C VAL A 76 8.19 -0.85 -6.37
N GLN A 77 8.95 0.07 -6.98
CA GLN A 77 10.00 -0.25 -7.96
C GLN A 77 11.10 -1.11 -7.32
N ASP A 78 11.59 -0.72 -6.14
CA ASP A 78 12.61 -1.47 -5.41
C ASP A 78 12.13 -2.89 -5.08
N GLY A 79 10.90 -3.03 -4.58
CA GLY A 79 10.31 -4.33 -4.30
C GLY A 79 10.14 -5.22 -5.54
N PHE A 80 9.76 -4.62 -6.68
CA PHE A 80 9.66 -5.29 -7.96
C PHE A 80 11.05 -5.72 -8.48
N ASP A 81 12.01 -4.81 -8.46
CA ASP A 81 13.37 -5.05 -8.97
C ASP A 81 14.06 -6.17 -8.14
N GLN A 82 13.86 -6.20 -6.81
CA GLN A 82 14.33 -7.30 -5.96
C GLN A 82 13.71 -8.65 -6.35
N LEU A 83 12.38 -8.74 -6.49
CA LEU A 83 11.73 -9.99 -6.93
C LEU A 83 12.14 -10.41 -8.33
N SER A 84 12.45 -9.46 -9.22
CA SER A 84 12.86 -9.74 -10.60
C SER A 84 14.27 -10.33 -10.69
N GLN A 85 15.09 -10.17 -9.64
CA GLN A 85 16.40 -10.86 -9.53
C GLN A 85 16.24 -12.32 -9.11
N GLU A 86 15.12 -12.66 -8.45
CA GLU A 86 14.86 -13.99 -7.91
C GLU A 86 13.87 -14.80 -8.77
N CYS A 87 13.06 -14.15 -9.60
CA CYS A 87 11.95 -14.77 -10.31
C CYS A 87 12.00 -14.54 -11.82
N GLU A 88 11.62 -15.55 -12.60
CA GLU A 88 11.54 -15.47 -14.07
C GLU A 88 10.53 -14.42 -14.55
N ARG A 89 9.47 -14.21 -13.78
CA ARG A 89 8.43 -13.20 -14.05
C ARG A 89 7.81 -12.72 -12.75
N VAL A 90 7.43 -11.45 -12.73
CA VAL A 90 6.83 -10.83 -11.54
C VAL A 90 5.50 -10.17 -11.90
N SER A 91 4.47 -10.51 -11.12
CA SER A 91 3.18 -9.83 -11.12
C SER A 91 3.08 -8.88 -9.92
N VAL A 92 2.29 -7.83 -10.07
CA VAL A 92 2.03 -6.87 -8.99
C VAL A 92 0.54 -6.80 -8.72
N VAL A 93 0.16 -6.96 -7.46
CA VAL A 93 -1.22 -6.82 -6.99
C VAL A 93 -1.27 -5.68 -6.00
N GLY A 94 -2.13 -4.71 -6.23
CA GLY A 94 -2.24 -3.53 -5.37
C GLY A 94 -3.67 -3.20 -4.99
N LEU A 95 -3.86 -2.80 -3.75
CA LEU A 95 -5.15 -2.40 -3.20
C LEU A 95 -5.29 -0.88 -3.18
N SER A 96 -6.38 -0.32 -3.70
CA SER A 96 -6.69 1.12 -3.69
C SER A 96 -5.53 1.94 -4.28
N MET A 97 -4.85 2.80 -3.51
CA MET A 97 -3.63 3.51 -3.93
C MET A 97 -2.55 2.54 -4.41
N GLY A 98 -2.36 1.39 -3.75
CA GLY A 98 -1.43 0.35 -4.22
C GLY A 98 -1.77 -0.16 -5.60
N GLY A 99 -3.07 -0.22 -5.97
CA GLY A 99 -3.53 -0.55 -7.31
C GLY A 99 -3.12 0.51 -8.34
N THR A 100 -3.20 1.79 -7.99
CA THR A 100 -2.72 2.90 -8.84
C THR A 100 -1.20 2.80 -9.03
N LEU A 101 -0.44 2.54 -7.96
CA LEU A 101 1.01 2.35 -8.02
C LEU A 101 1.39 1.13 -8.87
N ALA A 102 0.62 0.03 -8.79
CA ALA A 102 0.84 -1.15 -9.64
C ALA A 102 0.67 -0.83 -11.13
N LEU A 103 -0.32 0.00 -11.50
CA LEU A 103 -0.51 0.45 -12.88
C LEU A 103 0.60 1.41 -13.33
N LEU A 104 1.06 2.31 -12.47
CA LEU A 104 2.21 3.18 -12.76
C LEU A 104 3.50 2.37 -12.96
N LEU A 105 3.73 1.37 -12.12
CA LEU A 105 4.87 0.48 -12.27
C LEU A 105 4.87 -0.22 -13.63
N ALA A 106 3.72 -0.72 -14.06
CA ALA A 106 3.57 -1.41 -15.35
C ALA A 106 3.88 -0.54 -16.57
N GLN A 107 3.93 0.80 -16.42
CA GLN A 107 4.35 1.71 -17.49
C GLN A 107 5.89 1.80 -17.61
N THR A 108 6.62 1.45 -16.57
CA THR A 108 8.08 1.67 -16.48
C THR A 108 8.88 0.39 -16.25
N ARG A 109 8.23 -0.73 -15.97
CA ARG A 109 8.85 -2.04 -15.69
C ARG A 109 8.13 -3.15 -16.46
N PRO A 110 8.82 -4.24 -16.80
CA PRO A 110 8.25 -5.40 -17.50
C PRO A 110 7.40 -6.26 -16.57
N VAL A 111 6.33 -5.67 -16.02
CA VAL A 111 5.38 -6.38 -15.14
C VAL A 111 4.65 -7.44 -15.94
N TYR A 112 4.71 -8.70 -15.48
CA TYR A 112 4.01 -9.80 -16.15
C TYR A 112 2.48 -9.63 -16.11
N ARG A 113 1.94 -9.26 -14.95
CA ARG A 113 0.53 -8.90 -14.76
C ARG A 113 0.39 -7.83 -13.68
N ALA A 114 -0.33 -6.77 -13.96
CA ALA A 114 -0.78 -5.80 -12.96
C ALA A 114 -2.23 -6.09 -12.59
N VAL A 115 -2.50 -6.31 -11.30
CA VAL A 115 -3.84 -6.60 -10.77
C VAL A 115 -4.25 -5.49 -9.80
N PRO A 116 -4.91 -4.44 -10.29
CA PRO A 116 -5.41 -3.37 -9.43
C PRO A 116 -6.73 -3.79 -8.78
N ILE A 117 -6.77 -3.78 -7.44
CA ILE A 117 -7.98 -4.04 -6.65
C ILE A 117 -8.52 -2.69 -6.19
N CYS A 118 -9.72 -2.31 -6.63
CA CYS A 118 -10.37 -1.03 -6.28
C CYS A 118 -9.44 0.19 -6.46
N ALA A 119 -8.65 0.23 -7.54
CA ALA A 119 -7.65 1.28 -7.74
C ALA A 119 -8.27 2.68 -7.81
N ALA A 120 -7.66 3.63 -7.08
CA ALA A 120 -8.07 5.02 -7.05
C ALA A 120 -7.57 5.77 -8.30
N LEU A 121 -8.23 5.59 -9.44
CA LEU A 121 -7.85 6.21 -10.71
C LEU A 121 -8.32 7.68 -10.82
N ARG A 122 -9.33 8.05 -10.05
CA ARG A 122 -9.87 9.42 -10.03
C ARG A 122 -10.45 9.75 -8.67
N VAL A 123 -9.95 10.81 -8.06
CA VAL A 123 -10.55 11.37 -6.83
C VAL A 123 -11.79 12.18 -7.22
N ARG A 124 -12.98 11.72 -6.80
CA ARG A 124 -14.25 12.39 -7.11
C ARG A 124 -14.48 13.66 -6.29
N ASN A 125 -13.86 13.76 -5.11
CA ASN A 125 -14.04 14.92 -4.25
C ASN A 125 -13.32 16.14 -4.85
N ARG A 126 -14.08 17.11 -5.33
CA ARG A 126 -13.54 18.35 -5.91
C ARG A 126 -12.75 19.18 -4.88
N ALA A 127 -13.07 19.03 -3.60
CA ALA A 127 -12.35 19.71 -2.53
C ALA A 127 -10.90 19.22 -2.36
N SER A 128 -10.60 17.95 -2.72
CA SER A 128 -9.22 17.43 -2.69
C SER A 128 -8.28 18.19 -3.64
N ARG A 129 -8.80 18.83 -4.69
CA ARG A 129 -8.02 19.69 -5.60
C ARG A 129 -7.48 20.96 -4.91
N PHE A 130 -8.05 21.31 -3.78
CA PHE A 130 -7.67 22.46 -2.96
C PHE A 130 -6.93 22.02 -1.68
N ALA A 131 -6.60 20.74 -1.55
CA ALA A 131 -5.94 20.21 -0.36
C ALA A 131 -4.62 20.94 -0.06
N SER A 132 -3.85 21.31 -1.09
CA SER A 132 -2.64 22.12 -0.94
C SER A 132 -2.87 23.54 -0.39
N LEU A 133 -4.05 24.11 -0.61
CA LEU A 133 -4.46 25.43 -0.08
C LEU A 133 -5.04 25.33 1.33
N ILE A 134 -5.67 24.20 1.64
CA ILE A 134 -6.43 24.00 2.89
C ILE A 134 -5.51 23.45 3.99
N TRP A 135 -4.46 22.68 3.67
CA TRP A 135 -3.65 22.00 4.65
C TRP A 135 -2.99 22.92 5.70
N PRO A 136 -2.59 24.17 5.41
CA PRO A 136 -2.05 25.06 6.44
C PRO A 136 -3.03 25.37 7.57
N VAL A 137 -4.34 25.28 7.28
CA VAL A 137 -5.43 25.54 8.23
C VAL A 137 -6.03 24.23 8.77
N MET A 138 -6.12 23.19 7.94
CA MET A 138 -6.66 21.89 8.31
C MET A 138 -5.60 20.81 8.03
N ARG A 139 -4.75 20.51 9.02
CA ARG A 139 -3.66 19.54 8.86
C ARG A 139 -4.15 18.10 8.75
N TYR A 140 -5.25 17.76 9.39
CA TYR A 140 -5.75 16.39 9.49
C TYR A 140 -7.25 16.33 9.17
N HIS A 141 -7.65 15.27 8.51
CA HIS A 141 -9.04 14.89 8.32
C HIS A 141 -9.30 13.62 9.14
N THR A 142 -10.35 13.66 9.98
CA THR A 142 -10.78 12.49 10.75
C THR A 142 -11.77 11.72 9.89
N ASP A 143 -11.39 10.51 9.49
CA ASP A 143 -12.31 9.61 8.80
C ASP A 143 -13.31 9.07 9.81
N SER A 144 -14.59 9.38 9.60
CA SER A 144 -15.67 8.72 10.33
C SER A 144 -15.75 7.28 9.81
N HIS A 145 -15.19 6.34 10.54
CA HIS A 145 -15.24 4.92 10.19
C HIS A 145 -16.71 4.46 10.12
N HIS A 146 -17.10 3.89 8.99
CA HIS A 146 -18.39 3.25 8.85
C HIS A 146 -18.37 1.97 9.71
N PRO A 147 -19.31 1.78 10.67
CA PRO A 147 -19.26 0.66 11.64
C PRO A 147 -19.21 -0.74 11.00
N SER A 148 -19.69 -0.88 9.75
CA SER A 148 -19.74 -2.16 9.02
C SER A 148 -18.38 -2.65 8.50
N TYR A 149 -17.33 -1.83 8.54
CA TYR A 149 -15.97 -2.22 8.18
C TYR A 149 -15.10 -2.55 9.42
N GLY A 150 -15.64 -2.33 10.64
CA GLY A 150 -14.85 -2.25 11.86
C GLY A 150 -14.16 -3.57 12.26
N GLU A 151 -14.83 -4.71 12.18
CA GLU A 151 -14.29 -5.96 12.72
C GLU A 151 -13.22 -6.58 11.81
N PHE A 152 -13.46 -6.66 10.51
CA PHE A 152 -12.48 -7.22 9.57
C PHE A 152 -11.25 -6.32 9.40
N LEU A 153 -11.44 -5.00 9.38
CA LEU A 153 -10.33 -4.06 9.25
C LEU A 153 -9.54 -3.93 10.56
N ALA A 154 -10.16 -4.06 11.71
CA ALA A 154 -9.48 -4.02 13.00
C ALA A 154 -8.48 -5.17 13.17
N GLU A 155 -8.77 -6.34 12.61
CA GLU A 155 -7.88 -7.50 12.69
C GLU A 155 -6.65 -7.38 11.79
N TYR A 156 -6.76 -6.72 10.61
CA TYR A 156 -5.70 -6.69 9.60
C TYR A 156 -5.19 -5.28 9.26
N ASN A 157 -5.75 -4.24 9.84
CA ASN A 157 -5.45 -2.87 9.49
C ASN A 157 -5.01 -2.04 10.71
N ALA A 158 -3.72 -1.81 10.84
CA ALA A 158 -3.18 -0.81 11.76
C ALA A 158 -3.31 0.58 11.13
N CYS A 159 -4.55 1.07 11.07
CA CYS A 159 -4.86 2.37 10.48
C CYS A 159 -4.56 3.53 11.41
N TYR A 160 -4.27 4.66 10.82
CA TYR A 160 -4.26 5.93 11.53
C TYR A 160 -5.68 6.37 11.91
N ASP A 161 -5.82 7.07 13.04
CA ASP A 161 -7.07 7.66 13.50
C ASP A 161 -7.47 8.91 12.67
N ARG A 162 -6.53 9.45 11.90
CA ARG A 162 -6.72 10.62 11.04
C ARG A 162 -5.77 10.59 9.85
N THR A 163 -6.19 11.24 8.77
CA THR A 163 -5.45 11.31 7.50
C THR A 163 -4.83 12.69 7.34
N PRO A 164 -3.51 12.82 7.06
CA PRO A 164 -2.90 14.12 6.78
C PRO A 164 -3.39 14.66 5.45
N VAL A 165 -3.94 15.89 5.46
CA VAL A 165 -4.47 16.55 4.25
C VAL A 165 -3.37 16.77 3.21
N ARG A 166 -2.14 17.06 3.65
CA ARG A 166 -0.98 17.28 2.77
C ARG A 166 -0.58 16.06 1.95
N SER A 167 -0.80 14.84 2.45
CA SER A 167 -0.45 13.61 1.74
C SER A 167 -1.39 13.26 0.59
N VAL A 168 -2.57 13.89 0.53
CA VAL A 168 -3.56 13.74 -0.55
C VAL A 168 -3.57 14.93 -1.51
N ALA A 169 -2.74 15.95 -1.27
CA ALA A 169 -2.51 17.09 -2.14
C ALA A 169 -1.44 16.78 -3.17
#